data_28c55de678e78e6c3320aa3485903a4d
#
_entry.id   28c55de678e78e6c3320aa3485903a4d
#
_cell.length_a   1.000
_cell.length_b   1.000
_cell.length_c   1.000
_cell.angle_alpha   90.00
_cell.angle_beta   90.00
_cell.angle_gamma   90.00
#
_symmetry.space_group_name_H-M   'P 1'
#
loop_
_entity.id
_entity.type
_entity.pdbx_description
1 polymer ?
#
loop_
_entity_poly.entity_id
_entity_poly.type
_entity_poly.pdbx_seq_one_letter_code
_entity_poly.pdbx_strand_id
1 'polypeptide(L)'
;ISGVFAFLGLLSAVLYDYRYVIVGNEQSSNFGNVQYKGMEVNHQWSKSAEFETLLQNYTREFLTPDVTYFSLLRPFYEIRIAEMFTHYPQYFGVFTSCNRSFKVHKERGAKLWCCECAKCVFVFTLLSAFMEKAEVIKIFGKDLYAEPSLEPMFLDLLGQGKMKPFDCVGTFEEMQEAYALSRRKSKFVPRGHFVHVHKTVAAPTVPVPFRLLGMDDVLILGYGKEGKATEEFLKARWPELKVEIGDQATDANYLSKQEDFDFVIKTPGISKTKVTRPYTTATNLFFAARKNRNAALRAGVVGVTGSKGKSTTASLIAHLSGGRLMGNIGKPMLTSLLEPVKASEIFVLELSSYQLDDLEYSPDIAVVTNLFPEHMTYHGGLENYYEAKRNIVKHQREEDVFVYNPANAQLKAWAKAARSHTVSFTKDLPLKASEIPLLGDHNRDNVRAAVTVARMLGVSDALIKKRILSFKSLPHRLEFVGTFKKIHFYDDAISTTPESTMEALKALKKVDTIFLGGEDRGYEFGELEKMLRKMKVRNIVLFPDTGARMLKSRTGFKIYETRRMEDALHFAYKNTAPGKICLLSCASPSYSLWSNFEEKGEQFQKWVKELG
;
A
#
# COMPACT_ATOMS: atom_id res chain seq x y z
N ILE A 1 -15.94 -15.01 30.00
CA ILE A 1 -16.18 -13.61 30.44
C ILE A 1 -15.66 -12.65 29.36
N SER A 2 -14.40 -12.74 28.90
CA SER A 2 -13.84 -11.82 27.91
C SER A 2 -14.66 -11.77 26.61
N GLY A 3 -15.15 -12.91 26.12
CA GLY A 3 -16.03 -12.96 24.94
C GLY A 3 -17.34 -12.21 25.13
N VAL A 4 -17.94 -12.28 26.33
CA VAL A 4 -19.18 -11.50 26.63
C VAL A 4 -18.89 -10.00 26.59
N PHE A 5 -17.78 -9.55 27.17
CA PHE A 5 -17.39 -8.14 27.11
C PHE A 5 -17.07 -7.69 25.68
N ALA A 6 -16.54 -8.54 24.83
CA ALA A 6 -16.31 -8.23 23.43
C ALA A 6 -17.64 -7.92 22.70
N PHE A 7 -18.67 -8.75 22.89
CA PHE A 7 -20.00 -8.52 22.29
C PHE A 7 -20.70 -7.28 22.90
N LEU A 8 -20.56 -7.03 24.20
CA LEU A 8 -21.09 -5.80 24.83
C LEU A 8 -20.38 -4.55 24.28
N GLY A 9 -19.07 -4.64 24.06
CA GLY A 9 -18.29 -3.58 23.43
C GLY A 9 -18.77 -3.31 22.00
N LEU A 10 -19.00 -4.36 21.21
CA LEU A 10 -19.54 -4.25 19.85
C LEU A 10 -20.94 -3.63 19.85
N LEU A 11 -21.84 -4.07 20.74
CA LEU A 11 -23.17 -3.48 20.89
C LEU A 11 -23.06 -1.99 21.24
N SER A 12 -22.21 -1.63 22.20
CA SER A 12 -22.00 -0.24 22.59
C SER A 12 -21.44 0.58 21.42
N ALA A 13 -20.51 0.03 20.63
CA ALA A 13 -19.95 0.71 19.48
C ALA A 13 -21.00 0.98 18.41
N VAL A 14 -21.90 0.03 18.15
CA VAL A 14 -23.02 0.24 17.22
C VAL A 14 -24.00 1.30 17.73
N LEU A 15 -24.36 1.25 19.01
CA LEU A 15 -25.33 2.19 19.60
C LEU A 15 -24.81 3.64 19.67
N TYR A 16 -23.50 3.83 19.82
CA TYR A 16 -22.88 5.15 19.97
C TYR A 16 -22.05 5.57 18.73
N ASP A 17 -22.17 4.87 17.62
CA ASP A 17 -21.47 5.15 16.37
C ASP A 17 -19.93 5.17 16.52
N TYR A 18 -19.39 4.26 17.35
CA TYR A 18 -17.95 4.07 17.45
C TYR A 18 -17.47 3.06 16.42
N ARG A 19 -16.32 3.35 15.83
CA ARG A 19 -15.71 2.51 14.79
C ARG A 19 -14.84 1.39 15.35
N TYR A 20 -14.26 1.58 16.51
CA TYR A 20 -13.28 0.67 17.08
C TYR A 20 -13.67 0.27 18.50
N VAL A 21 -13.56 -1.03 18.77
CA VAL A 21 -13.56 -1.58 20.12
C VAL A 21 -12.12 -2.05 20.40
N ILE A 22 -11.41 -1.29 21.24
CA ILE A 22 -10.00 -1.52 21.50
C ILE A 22 -9.85 -2.22 22.85
N VAL A 23 -9.11 -3.34 22.85
CA VAL A 23 -8.75 -4.07 24.07
C VAL A 23 -7.23 -4.17 24.23
N GLY A 24 -6.76 -4.62 25.38
CA GLY A 24 -5.35 -4.70 25.74
C GLY A 24 -4.83 -6.14 25.87
N ASN A 25 -5.22 -7.05 24.94
CA ASN A 25 -4.67 -8.40 24.95
C ASN A 25 -3.30 -8.39 24.26
N GLU A 26 -2.32 -8.97 24.88
CA GLU A 26 -0.94 -9.05 24.43
C GLU A 26 -0.64 -10.33 23.64
N GLN A 27 0.55 -10.42 23.05
CA GLN A 27 1.01 -11.61 22.31
C GLN A 27 1.05 -12.86 23.19
N SER A 28 1.44 -12.71 24.43
CA SER A 28 1.57 -13.82 25.40
C SER A 28 0.27 -14.55 25.66
N SER A 29 -0.88 -13.92 25.43
CA SER A 29 -2.22 -14.53 25.58
C SER A 29 -2.54 -15.58 24.50
N ASN A 30 -1.72 -15.73 23.47
CA ASN A 30 -1.87 -16.77 22.45
C ASN A 30 -1.42 -18.15 22.94
N PHE A 31 -0.59 -18.21 23.99
CA PHE A 31 0.04 -19.45 24.45
C PHE A 31 -0.77 -20.12 25.55
N GLY A 32 -0.98 -21.42 25.41
CA GLY A 32 -1.70 -22.25 26.39
C GLY A 32 -0.89 -22.53 27.64
N ASN A 33 -1.57 -23.06 28.65
CA ASN A 33 -0.98 -23.37 29.93
C ASN A 33 -0.71 -24.88 30.11
N VAL A 34 -1.45 -25.73 29.42
CA VAL A 34 -1.44 -27.19 29.63
C VAL A 34 -1.57 -27.93 28.31
N GLN A 35 -0.82 -29.01 28.19
CA GLN A 35 -1.05 -30.03 27.15
C GLN A 35 -2.02 -31.10 27.68
N TYR A 36 -3.14 -31.28 26.97
CA TYR A 36 -4.11 -32.32 27.31
C TYR A 36 -4.46 -33.15 26.08
N LYS A 37 -4.20 -34.46 26.13
CA LYS A 37 -4.43 -35.40 25.02
C LYS A 37 -3.83 -34.94 23.68
N GLY A 38 -2.61 -34.36 23.72
CA GLY A 38 -1.91 -33.88 22.53
C GLY A 38 -2.40 -32.53 22.01
N MET A 39 -3.31 -31.85 22.71
CA MET A 39 -3.80 -30.50 22.37
C MET A 39 -3.35 -29.50 23.42
N GLU A 40 -2.93 -28.32 22.96
CA GLU A 40 -2.64 -27.19 23.84
C GLU A 40 -3.95 -26.57 24.34
N VAL A 41 -4.10 -26.50 25.67
CA VAL A 41 -5.28 -25.87 26.30
C VAL A 41 -4.91 -24.47 26.74
N ASN A 42 -5.53 -23.48 26.10
CA ASN A 42 -5.39 -22.08 26.45
C ASN A 42 -6.62 -21.58 27.24
N HIS A 43 -6.47 -21.39 28.55
CA HIS A 43 -7.54 -20.87 29.39
C HIS A 43 -7.90 -19.41 29.08
N GLN A 44 -7.05 -18.72 28.33
CA GLN A 44 -7.24 -17.36 27.85
C GLN A 44 -7.66 -17.31 26.36
N TRP A 45 -8.15 -18.39 25.76
CA TRP A 45 -8.46 -18.44 24.34
C TRP A 45 -9.28 -17.25 23.84
N SER A 46 -10.25 -16.76 24.64
CA SER A 46 -11.03 -15.55 24.28
C SER A 46 -10.23 -14.24 24.29
N LYS A 47 -8.93 -14.29 24.59
CA LYS A 47 -7.98 -13.18 24.44
C LYS A 47 -6.96 -13.44 23.33
N SER A 48 -6.98 -14.61 22.68
CA SER A 48 -6.03 -14.97 21.64
C SER A 48 -6.28 -14.24 20.32
N ALA A 49 -5.27 -14.23 19.44
CA ALA A 49 -5.38 -13.72 18.08
C ALA A 49 -6.37 -14.54 17.23
N GLU A 50 -6.48 -15.85 17.50
CA GLU A 50 -7.45 -16.72 16.84
C GLU A 50 -8.89 -16.25 17.14
N PHE A 51 -9.24 -16.10 18.43
CA PHE A 51 -10.55 -15.57 18.82
C PHE A 51 -10.81 -14.19 18.22
N GLU A 52 -9.83 -13.30 18.24
CA GLU A 52 -9.94 -11.95 17.69
C GLU A 52 -10.23 -11.99 16.20
N THR A 53 -9.53 -12.84 15.44
CA THR A 53 -9.77 -13.04 14.01
C THR A 53 -11.18 -13.58 13.73
N LEU A 54 -11.59 -14.60 14.48
CA LEU A 54 -12.93 -15.18 14.34
C LEU A 54 -14.02 -14.17 14.67
N LEU A 55 -13.84 -13.39 15.73
CA LEU A 55 -14.79 -12.34 16.12
C LEU A 55 -14.86 -11.21 15.10
N GLN A 56 -13.72 -10.77 14.54
CA GLN A 56 -13.71 -9.78 13.46
C GLN A 56 -14.46 -10.28 12.22
N ASN A 57 -14.22 -11.52 11.82
CA ASN A 57 -14.92 -12.12 10.68
C ASN A 57 -16.43 -12.23 10.95
N TYR A 58 -16.81 -12.73 12.12
CA TYR A 58 -18.21 -12.84 12.53
C TYR A 58 -18.90 -11.46 12.57
N THR A 59 -18.24 -10.47 13.17
CA THR A 59 -18.77 -9.11 13.26
C THR A 59 -19.02 -8.52 11.88
N ARG A 60 -18.04 -8.64 10.98
CA ARG A 60 -18.13 -8.09 9.62
C ARG A 60 -19.22 -8.79 8.78
N GLU A 61 -19.40 -10.11 8.96
CA GLU A 61 -20.29 -10.90 8.13
C GLU A 61 -21.74 -10.88 8.64
N PHE A 62 -21.94 -10.91 9.96
CA PHE A 62 -23.26 -11.15 10.57
C PHE A 62 -23.78 -9.98 11.43
N LEU A 63 -22.95 -9.05 11.87
CA LEU A 63 -23.38 -7.95 12.73
C LEU A 63 -23.28 -6.59 12.03
N THR A 64 -22.06 -6.15 11.74
CA THR A 64 -21.79 -4.86 11.08
C THR A 64 -20.38 -4.83 10.48
N PRO A 65 -20.21 -4.31 9.26
CA PRO A 65 -18.87 -4.07 8.70
C PRO A 65 -18.20 -2.80 9.25
N ASP A 66 -18.91 -1.97 10.01
CA ASP A 66 -18.46 -0.63 10.42
C ASP A 66 -17.65 -0.61 11.70
N VAL A 67 -17.77 -1.66 12.52
CA VAL A 67 -17.07 -1.76 13.80
C VAL A 67 -15.97 -2.82 13.73
N THR A 68 -14.76 -2.45 14.14
CA THR A 68 -13.63 -3.38 14.25
C THR A 68 -13.25 -3.56 15.72
N TYR A 69 -13.35 -4.80 16.20
CA TYR A 69 -12.81 -5.22 17.50
C TYR A 69 -11.37 -5.67 17.31
N PHE A 70 -10.43 -5.14 18.09
CA PHE A 70 -9.02 -5.57 18.02
C PHE A 70 -8.27 -5.26 19.31
N SER A 71 -7.13 -5.93 19.51
CA SER A 71 -6.23 -5.60 20.60
C SER A 71 -5.06 -4.76 20.11
N LEU A 72 -4.90 -3.56 20.70
CA LEU A 72 -3.80 -2.65 20.40
C LEU A 72 -2.44 -3.23 20.83
N LEU A 73 -2.40 -4.03 21.88
CA LEU A 73 -1.18 -4.62 22.43
C LEU A 73 -0.82 -5.97 21.77
N ARG A 74 -1.60 -6.46 20.82
CA ARG A 74 -1.37 -7.73 20.13
C ARG A 74 0.03 -7.91 19.54
N PRO A 75 0.70 -6.87 19.00
CA PRO A 75 2.05 -7.02 18.47
C PRO A 75 3.13 -7.28 19.52
N PHE A 76 2.82 -7.04 20.82
CA PHE A 76 3.82 -6.99 21.88
C PHE A 76 3.66 -8.12 22.89
N TYR A 77 4.79 -8.64 23.35
CA TYR A 77 4.87 -9.47 24.55
C TYR A 77 4.76 -8.61 25.83
N GLU A 78 4.34 -9.21 26.96
CA GLU A 78 4.17 -8.48 28.24
C GLU A 78 5.48 -7.82 28.73
N ILE A 79 6.64 -8.43 28.45
CA ILE A 79 7.94 -7.84 28.80
C ILE A 79 8.17 -6.50 28.08
N ARG A 80 7.83 -6.40 26.79
CA ARG A 80 7.94 -5.14 26.04
C ARG A 80 6.93 -4.10 26.53
N ILE A 81 5.72 -4.53 26.89
CA ILE A 81 4.69 -3.65 27.46
C ILE A 81 5.17 -3.10 28.82
N ALA A 82 5.80 -3.95 29.64
CA ALA A 82 6.36 -3.52 30.92
C ALA A 82 7.48 -2.47 30.72
N GLU A 83 8.38 -2.69 29.74
CA GLU A 83 9.43 -1.72 29.38
C GLU A 83 8.80 -0.37 29.00
N MET A 84 7.84 -0.34 28.07
CA MET A 84 7.14 0.89 27.69
C MET A 84 6.44 1.57 28.87
N PHE A 85 5.82 0.77 29.74
CA PHE A 85 5.11 1.29 30.92
C PHE A 85 6.04 2.01 31.90
N THR A 86 7.32 1.63 31.99
CA THR A 86 8.27 2.30 32.89
C THR A 86 8.51 3.77 32.54
N HIS A 87 8.19 4.21 31.33
CA HIS A 87 8.25 5.61 30.93
C HIS A 87 7.09 6.48 31.48
N TYR A 88 6.12 5.87 32.20
CA TYR A 88 4.92 6.55 32.69
C TYR A 88 4.79 6.48 34.22
N PRO A 89 5.73 7.06 34.97
CA PRO A 89 5.80 6.93 36.44
C PRO A 89 4.57 7.48 37.18
N GLN A 90 3.80 8.37 36.56
CA GLN A 90 2.57 8.91 37.12
C GLN A 90 1.50 7.83 37.39
N TYR A 91 1.59 6.66 36.73
CA TYR A 91 0.63 5.57 36.92
C TYR A 91 1.09 4.49 37.91
N PHE A 92 2.33 4.53 38.41
CA PHE A 92 2.88 3.50 39.29
C PHE A 92 2.12 3.34 40.62
N GLY A 93 1.51 4.39 41.11
CA GLY A 93 0.75 4.37 42.37
C GLY A 93 -0.71 3.94 42.25
N VAL A 94 -1.22 3.75 41.01
CA VAL A 94 -2.65 3.49 40.75
C VAL A 94 -2.93 2.21 39.96
N PHE A 95 -1.92 1.61 39.30
CA PHE A 95 -2.13 0.40 38.53
C PHE A 95 -2.02 -0.87 39.37
N THR A 96 -2.73 -1.89 38.99
CA THR A 96 -2.59 -3.25 39.51
C THR A 96 -3.16 -4.28 38.56
N SER A 97 -2.55 -5.44 38.52
CA SER A 97 -3.08 -6.66 37.87
C SER A 97 -3.18 -7.84 38.85
N CYS A 98 -3.19 -7.58 40.15
CA CYS A 98 -3.26 -8.59 41.17
C CYS A 98 -4.62 -9.30 41.19
N ASN A 99 -4.66 -10.60 40.92
CA ASN A 99 -5.89 -11.39 40.88
C ASN A 99 -6.60 -11.47 42.24
N ARG A 100 -5.89 -11.32 43.37
CA ARG A 100 -6.47 -11.36 44.71
C ARG A 100 -7.06 -10.03 45.18
N SER A 101 -6.62 -8.90 44.64
CA SER A 101 -7.12 -7.56 44.96
C SER A 101 -8.47 -7.23 44.33
N PHE A 102 -8.91 -7.99 43.32
CA PHE A 102 -10.17 -7.78 42.58
C PHE A 102 -11.27 -8.82 42.89
N LYS A 103 -11.32 -9.38 44.07
CA LYS A 103 -12.40 -10.32 44.44
C LYS A 103 -13.70 -9.59 44.70
N VAL A 104 -14.77 -10.00 43.98
CA VAL A 104 -16.11 -9.39 44.01
C VAL A 104 -16.79 -9.45 45.39
N HIS A 105 -16.41 -10.41 46.24
CA HIS A 105 -17.08 -10.69 47.52
C HIS A 105 -16.22 -10.39 48.77
N LYS A 106 -15.15 -9.64 48.64
CA LYS A 106 -14.36 -9.14 49.78
C LYS A 106 -14.18 -7.66 49.69
N GLU A 107 -14.23 -6.99 50.83
CA GLU A 107 -13.79 -5.59 50.93
C GLU A 107 -12.43 -5.45 50.26
N ARG A 108 -12.29 -4.41 49.44
CA ARG A 108 -11.02 -4.08 48.78
C ARG A 108 -9.95 -3.97 49.84
N GLY A 109 -8.99 -4.91 49.86
CA GLY A 109 -7.82 -4.78 50.69
C GLY A 109 -7.15 -3.43 50.39
N ALA A 110 -6.65 -2.76 51.44
CA ALA A 110 -6.01 -1.46 51.31
C ALA A 110 -4.75 -1.44 50.39
N LYS A 111 -4.31 -2.59 49.94
CA LYS A 111 -3.10 -2.76 49.10
C LYS A 111 -3.46 -3.13 47.65
N LEU A 112 -2.87 -2.40 46.71
CA LEU A 112 -3.00 -2.70 45.27
C LEU A 112 -2.44 -4.10 44.90
N TRP A 113 -1.36 -4.54 45.56
CA TRP A 113 -0.65 -5.78 45.34
C TRP A 113 -0.70 -6.69 46.54
N CYS A 114 -1.15 -7.94 46.38
CA CYS A 114 -1.13 -8.91 47.50
C CYS A 114 0.27 -9.45 47.78
N CYS A 115 1.17 -9.39 46.81
CA CYS A 115 2.55 -9.88 46.88
C CYS A 115 2.71 -11.40 47.17
N GLU A 116 1.69 -12.20 46.84
CA GLU A 116 1.63 -13.63 47.11
C GLU A 116 1.09 -14.44 45.93
N CYS A 117 0.58 -13.83 44.86
CA CYS A 117 0.04 -14.55 43.72
C CYS A 117 1.01 -14.50 42.52
N ALA A 118 0.84 -15.44 41.59
CA ALA A 118 1.68 -15.56 40.40
C ALA A 118 1.74 -14.25 39.60
N LYS A 119 0.62 -13.52 39.48
CA LYS A 119 0.59 -12.24 38.75
C LYS A 119 1.45 -11.16 39.45
N CYS A 120 1.47 -11.12 40.79
CA CYS A 120 2.35 -10.20 41.52
C CYS A 120 3.83 -10.53 41.29
N VAL A 121 4.21 -11.83 41.40
CA VAL A 121 5.58 -12.28 41.16
C VAL A 121 6.02 -12.01 39.72
N PHE A 122 5.16 -12.28 38.76
CA PHE A 122 5.42 -12.04 37.34
C PHE A 122 5.65 -10.55 37.05
N VAL A 123 4.71 -9.68 37.42
CA VAL A 123 4.82 -8.23 37.15
C VAL A 123 5.98 -7.60 37.92
N PHE A 124 6.24 -8.06 39.14
CA PHE A 124 7.42 -7.62 39.91
C PHE A 124 8.70 -7.92 39.12
N THR A 125 8.83 -9.12 38.55
CA THR A 125 9.99 -9.54 37.79
C THR A 125 10.13 -8.74 36.49
N LEU A 126 9.04 -8.52 35.75
CA LEU A 126 9.05 -7.70 34.54
C LEU A 126 9.52 -6.27 34.81
N LEU A 127 8.98 -5.63 35.85
CA LEU A 127 9.39 -4.24 36.20
C LEU A 127 10.82 -4.19 36.71
N SER A 128 11.28 -5.22 37.46
CA SER A 128 12.65 -5.32 37.95
C SER A 128 13.70 -5.43 36.83
N ALA A 129 13.29 -5.82 35.63
CA ALA A 129 14.16 -5.84 34.47
C ALA A 129 14.55 -4.44 33.99
N PHE A 130 13.70 -3.44 34.18
CA PHE A 130 13.84 -2.10 33.58
C PHE A 130 13.93 -0.96 34.59
N MET A 131 13.56 -1.20 35.86
CA MET A 131 13.52 -0.18 36.92
C MET A 131 14.55 -0.46 38.02
N GLU A 132 14.90 0.59 38.73
CA GLU A 132 15.73 0.47 39.92
C GLU A 132 14.97 -0.30 41.01
N LYS A 133 15.68 -1.17 41.73
CA LYS A 133 15.12 -2.02 42.79
C LYS A 133 14.27 -1.24 43.83
N ALA A 134 14.73 -0.08 44.24
CA ALA A 134 14.04 0.76 45.22
C ALA A 134 12.66 1.24 44.72
N GLU A 135 12.54 1.54 43.45
CA GLU A 135 11.28 1.97 42.82
C GLU A 135 10.28 0.84 42.73
N VAL A 136 10.73 -0.36 42.32
CA VAL A 136 9.88 -1.55 42.27
C VAL A 136 9.39 -1.92 43.68
N ILE A 137 10.26 -1.90 44.68
CA ILE A 137 9.87 -2.13 46.08
C ILE A 137 8.82 -1.10 46.53
N LYS A 138 8.95 0.17 46.14
CA LYS A 138 7.96 1.22 46.46
C LYS A 138 6.58 0.89 45.88
N ILE A 139 6.50 0.33 44.69
CA ILE A 139 5.24 -0.09 44.03
C ILE A 139 4.58 -1.25 44.79
N PHE A 140 5.35 -2.27 45.13
CA PHE A 140 4.83 -3.52 45.74
C PHE A 140 4.79 -3.46 47.30
N GLY A 141 5.55 -2.57 47.90
CA GLY A 141 5.66 -2.45 49.36
C GLY A 141 6.65 -3.41 50.00
N LYS A 142 7.27 -4.34 49.22
CA LYS A 142 8.32 -5.26 49.68
C LYS A 142 9.14 -5.84 48.53
N ASP A 143 10.31 -6.38 48.84
CA ASP A 143 11.15 -7.11 47.88
C ASP A 143 10.69 -8.56 47.74
N LEU A 144 10.05 -8.91 46.61
CA LEU A 144 9.56 -10.28 46.39
C LEU A 144 10.68 -11.27 46.13
N TYR A 145 11.87 -10.83 45.70
CA TYR A 145 13.04 -11.74 45.56
C TYR A 145 13.63 -12.17 46.91
N ALA A 146 13.34 -11.40 47.96
CA ALA A 146 13.79 -11.71 49.31
C ALA A 146 12.81 -12.59 50.13
N GLU A 147 11.70 -13.04 49.51
CA GLU A 147 10.64 -13.81 50.18
C GLU A 147 10.81 -15.32 49.89
N PRO A 148 11.34 -16.16 50.83
CA PRO A 148 11.57 -17.57 50.59
C PRO A 148 10.30 -18.36 50.24
N SER A 149 9.15 -17.93 50.75
CA SER A 149 7.86 -18.57 50.48
C SER A 149 7.41 -18.48 49.01
N LEU A 150 8.01 -17.58 48.25
CA LEU A 150 7.68 -17.37 46.80
C LEU A 150 8.60 -18.17 45.88
N GLU A 151 9.66 -18.81 46.40
CA GLU A 151 10.60 -19.59 45.57
C GLU A 151 9.91 -20.63 44.67
N PRO A 152 8.97 -21.49 45.16
CA PRO A 152 8.28 -22.43 44.28
C PRO A 152 7.54 -21.75 43.13
N MET A 153 6.94 -20.59 43.37
CA MET A 153 6.20 -19.83 42.37
C MET A 153 7.12 -19.18 41.32
N PHE A 154 8.30 -18.71 41.72
CA PHE A 154 9.33 -18.28 40.77
C PHE A 154 9.79 -19.42 39.88
N LEU A 155 10.01 -20.63 40.44
CA LEU A 155 10.39 -21.82 39.67
C LEU A 155 9.29 -22.22 38.69
N ASP A 156 8.02 -22.22 39.11
CA ASP A 156 6.89 -22.51 38.22
C ASP A 156 6.80 -21.51 37.06
N LEU A 157 6.98 -20.22 37.32
CA LEU A 157 6.96 -19.15 36.27
C LEU A 157 8.18 -19.21 35.35
N LEU A 158 9.33 -19.68 35.83
CA LEU A 158 10.56 -19.87 35.05
C LEU A 158 10.53 -21.17 34.21
N GLY A 159 9.49 -21.98 34.33
CA GLY A 159 9.40 -23.28 33.66
C GLY A 159 10.30 -24.36 34.28
N GLN A 160 10.77 -24.15 35.52
CA GLN A 160 11.62 -25.07 36.29
C GLN A 160 10.85 -25.79 37.41
N GLY A 161 9.58 -25.43 37.57
CA GLY A 161 8.68 -26.01 38.54
C GLY A 161 7.81 -27.11 37.95
N LYS A 162 6.70 -27.44 38.64
CA LYS A 162 5.80 -28.56 38.27
C LYS A 162 4.79 -28.20 37.21
N MET A 163 4.29 -26.95 37.20
CA MET A 163 3.20 -26.51 36.32
C MET A 163 3.16 -25.00 36.18
N LYS A 164 2.89 -24.52 34.96
CA LYS A 164 2.63 -23.08 34.76
C LYS A 164 1.34 -22.68 35.49
N PRO A 165 1.37 -21.61 36.31
CA PRO A 165 0.16 -21.14 36.99
C PRO A 165 -0.99 -20.83 36.02
N PHE A 166 -2.24 -21.16 36.43
CA PHE A 166 -3.46 -20.79 35.67
C PHE A 166 -3.85 -19.30 35.82
N ASP A 167 -2.89 -18.46 36.10
CA ASP A 167 -3.03 -17.02 36.09
C ASP A 167 -2.71 -16.45 34.71
N CYS A 168 -3.23 -15.28 34.40
CA CYS A 168 -2.86 -14.53 33.18
C CYS A 168 -1.44 -14.00 33.32
N VAL A 169 -0.45 -14.84 33.13
CA VAL A 169 0.98 -14.53 33.14
C VAL A 169 1.59 -14.84 31.79
N GLY A 170 2.63 -14.16 31.41
CA GLY A 170 3.31 -14.32 30.13
C GLY A 170 3.92 -15.69 29.87
N THR A 171 4.81 -15.80 28.94
CA THR A 171 5.51 -17.04 28.60
C THR A 171 6.67 -17.33 29.57
N PHE A 172 7.20 -18.56 29.54
CA PHE A 172 8.39 -18.90 30.32
C PHE A 172 9.59 -18.07 29.86
N GLU A 173 9.71 -17.87 28.56
CA GLU A 173 10.79 -17.10 27.93
C GLU A 173 10.79 -15.66 28.43
N GLU A 174 9.63 -15.02 28.51
CA GLU A 174 9.49 -13.65 29.04
C GLU A 174 9.94 -13.58 30.49
N MET A 175 9.54 -14.54 31.32
CA MET A 175 9.91 -14.60 32.72
C MET A 175 11.41 -14.85 32.90
N GLN A 176 12.01 -15.76 32.12
CA GLN A 176 13.43 -16.07 32.13
C GLN A 176 14.27 -14.85 31.74
N GLU A 177 13.85 -14.15 30.70
CA GLU A 177 14.52 -12.93 30.24
C GLU A 177 14.43 -11.82 31.27
N ALA A 178 13.22 -11.52 31.75
CA ALA A 178 13.03 -10.48 32.76
C ALA A 178 13.85 -10.76 34.03
N TYR A 179 13.89 -12.02 34.47
CA TYR A 179 14.69 -12.43 35.61
C TYR A 179 16.19 -12.26 35.35
N ALA A 180 16.67 -12.64 34.17
CA ALA A 180 18.08 -12.46 33.79
C ALA A 180 18.47 -10.97 33.74
N LEU A 181 17.61 -10.12 33.18
CA LEU A 181 17.82 -8.67 33.11
C LEU A 181 17.85 -8.05 34.50
N SER A 182 16.93 -8.43 35.40
CA SER A 182 16.87 -7.90 36.77
C SER A 182 18.13 -8.21 37.62
N ARG A 183 18.87 -9.26 37.28
CA ARG A 183 20.12 -9.69 37.95
C ARG A 183 21.37 -9.00 37.44
N ARG A 184 21.33 -8.35 36.28
CA ARG A 184 22.48 -7.67 35.69
C ARG A 184 22.60 -6.25 36.27
N LYS A 185 23.71 -5.98 36.95
CA LYS A 185 24.03 -4.63 37.52
C LYS A 185 24.41 -3.59 36.45
N SER A 186 24.43 -3.91 35.18
CA SER A 186 24.86 -3.05 34.08
C SER A 186 23.68 -2.61 33.24
N LYS A 187 23.53 -1.29 33.04
CA LYS A 187 22.50 -0.62 32.24
C LYS A 187 22.54 -0.93 30.73
N PHE A 188 23.50 -1.73 30.27
CA PHE A 188 23.69 -2.02 28.86
C PHE A 188 23.71 -3.54 28.63
N VAL A 189 22.57 -4.10 28.23
CA VAL A 189 22.51 -5.44 27.67
C VAL A 189 22.50 -5.31 26.16
N PRO A 190 23.52 -5.87 25.44
CA PRO A 190 23.39 -5.99 23.99
C PRO A 190 22.16 -6.80 23.64
N ARG A 191 21.34 -6.34 22.70
CA ARG A 191 20.07 -6.94 22.22
C ARG A 191 20.23 -8.37 21.63
N GLY A 192 21.20 -9.14 22.03
CA GLY A 192 21.67 -10.32 21.31
C GLY A 192 21.22 -11.71 21.78
N HIS A 193 20.67 -11.89 22.99
CA HIS A 193 20.48 -13.24 23.55
C HIS A 193 19.02 -13.72 23.66
N PHE A 194 18.01 -12.85 23.63
CA PHE A 194 16.59 -13.21 23.71
C PHE A 194 15.74 -12.35 22.78
N VAL A 195 16.14 -12.29 21.53
CA VAL A 195 15.62 -11.35 20.53
C VAL A 195 14.13 -11.53 20.26
N HIS A 196 13.56 -12.72 20.46
CA HIS A 196 12.20 -13.03 20.03
C HIS A 196 11.09 -12.41 20.92
N VAL A 197 11.30 -12.28 22.22
CA VAL A 197 10.27 -11.72 23.13
C VAL A 197 10.27 -10.18 23.19
N HIS A 198 11.33 -9.54 22.68
CA HIS A 198 11.36 -8.09 22.48
C HIS A 198 10.91 -7.67 21.08
N LYS A 199 10.81 -8.63 20.14
CA LYS A 199 10.38 -8.33 18.77
C LYS A 199 8.89 -8.09 18.69
N THR A 200 8.52 -7.15 17.85
CA THR A 200 7.14 -6.95 17.44
C THR A 200 6.70 -8.11 16.55
N VAL A 201 5.56 -8.69 16.85
CA VAL A 201 4.99 -9.82 16.10
C VAL A 201 3.95 -9.30 15.10
N ALA A 202 3.85 -9.98 13.95
CA ALA A 202 2.80 -9.68 12.98
C ALA A 202 1.41 -9.79 13.64
N ALA A 203 0.64 -8.72 13.58
CA ALA A 203 -0.70 -8.65 14.13
C ALA A 203 -1.70 -8.16 13.08
N PRO A 204 -2.11 -9.04 12.15
CA PRO A 204 -2.99 -8.66 11.03
C PRO A 204 -4.36 -8.16 11.49
N THR A 205 -4.79 -8.52 12.69
CA THR A 205 -6.03 -8.04 13.31
C THR A 205 -5.98 -6.57 13.72
N VAL A 206 -4.78 -6.02 13.94
CA VAL A 206 -4.59 -4.60 14.28
C VAL A 206 -4.77 -3.75 13.01
N PRO A 207 -5.75 -2.81 12.98
CA PRO A 207 -5.93 -1.96 11.81
C PRO A 207 -4.71 -1.08 11.54
N VAL A 208 -4.42 -0.83 10.25
CA VAL A 208 -3.25 -0.08 9.78
C VAL A 208 -2.97 1.22 10.55
N PRO A 209 -3.98 2.06 10.91
CA PRO A 209 -3.74 3.31 11.62
C PRO A 209 -3.02 3.16 12.96
N PHE A 210 -3.09 1.97 13.53
CA PHE A 210 -2.57 1.67 14.88
C PHE A 210 -1.29 0.84 14.87
N ARG A 211 -0.86 0.33 13.71
CA ARG A 211 0.31 -0.58 13.60
C ARG A 211 1.64 0.07 13.97
N LEU A 212 1.75 1.39 13.82
CA LEU A 212 2.96 2.14 14.16
C LEU A 212 3.01 2.62 15.62
N LEU A 213 1.92 2.45 16.37
CA LEU A 213 1.90 2.87 17.78
C LEU A 213 2.78 1.94 18.62
N GLY A 214 3.66 2.53 19.39
CA GLY A 214 4.60 1.80 20.26
C GLY A 214 5.84 1.25 19.53
N MET A 215 6.05 1.60 18.25
CA MET A 215 7.29 1.34 17.53
C MET A 215 8.33 2.42 17.86
N ASP A 216 9.58 2.00 18.10
CA ASP A 216 10.70 2.92 18.31
C ASP A 216 11.36 3.27 16.98
N ASP A 217 11.38 2.31 16.05
CA ASP A 217 11.97 2.46 14.73
C ASP A 217 11.18 1.71 13.66
N VAL A 218 11.33 2.15 12.42
CA VAL A 218 10.78 1.51 11.21
C VAL A 218 11.77 1.58 10.06
N LEU A 219 11.75 0.57 9.21
CA LEU A 219 12.52 0.55 7.98
C LEU A 219 11.60 0.83 6.78
N ILE A 220 11.96 1.82 5.95
CA ILE A 220 11.35 1.99 4.63
C ILE A 220 12.17 1.18 3.62
N LEU A 221 11.55 0.18 2.99
CA LEU A 221 12.15 -0.60 1.90
C LEU A 221 11.78 -0.01 0.55
N GLY A 222 12.82 0.48 -0.16
CA GLY A 222 12.71 1.21 -1.42
C GLY A 222 12.56 2.72 -1.24
N TYR A 223 13.46 3.52 -1.86
CA TYR A 223 13.52 4.97 -1.63
C TYR A 223 13.31 5.80 -2.90
N GLY A 224 12.39 5.34 -3.76
CA GLY A 224 11.88 6.15 -4.87
C GLY A 224 10.93 7.27 -4.39
N LYS A 225 10.10 7.80 -5.30
CA LYS A 225 9.14 8.88 -4.98
C LYS A 225 8.23 8.57 -3.79
N GLU A 226 7.71 7.34 -3.70
CA GLU A 226 6.84 6.93 -2.58
C GLU A 226 7.61 6.76 -1.27
N GLY A 227 8.84 6.22 -1.30
CA GLY A 227 9.66 6.08 -0.10
C GLY A 227 9.99 7.43 0.53
N LYS A 228 10.37 8.41 -0.28
CA LYS A 228 10.63 9.80 0.17
C LYS A 228 9.38 10.44 0.78
N ALA A 229 8.25 10.30 0.12
CA ALA A 229 6.96 10.80 0.62
C ALA A 229 6.53 10.13 1.92
N THR A 230 6.86 8.83 2.08
CA THR A 230 6.60 8.07 3.31
C THR A 230 7.44 8.59 4.46
N GLU A 231 8.73 8.81 4.25
CA GLU A 231 9.63 9.37 5.26
C GLU A 231 9.16 10.76 5.72
N GLU A 232 8.84 11.66 4.76
CA GLU A 232 8.32 13.00 5.06
C GLU A 232 7.05 12.93 5.91
N PHE A 233 6.11 12.07 5.53
CA PHE A 233 4.86 11.87 6.26
C PHE A 233 5.08 11.34 7.68
N LEU A 234 5.96 10.33 7.85
CA LEU A 234 6.26 9.75 9.14
C LEU A 234 6.92 10.77 10.08
N LYS A 235 7.93 11.50 9.60
CA LYS A 235 8.61 12.55 10.37
C LYS A 235 7.66 13.66 10.82
N ALA A 236 6.71 14.04 9.96
CA ALA A 236 5.71 15.06 10.30
C ALA A 236 4.66 14.56 11.29
N ARG A 237 4.31 13.27 11.26
CA ARG A 237 3.23 12.70 12.05
C ARG A 237 3.70 12.07 13.37
N TRP A 238 4.90 11.51 13.38
CA TRP A 238 5.55 10.85 14.51
C TRP A 238 7.02 11.29 14.59
N PRO A 239 7.30 12.51 15.12
CA PRO A 239 8.66 13.06 15.14
C PRO A 239 9.67 12.22 15.93
N GLU A 240 9.22 11.47 16.92
CA GLU A 240 10.06 10.61 17.77
C GLU A 240 10.38 9.25 17.12
N LEU A 241 9.66 8.86 16.04
CA LEU A 241 9.86 7.60 15.35
C LEU A 241 11.17 7.65 14.56
N LYS A 242 12.11 6.75 14.87
CA LYS A 242 13.33 6.60 14.10
C LYS A 242 13.02 5.91 12.77
N VAL A 243 13.27 6.61 11.67
CA VAL A 243 13.04 6.09 10.31
C VAL A 243 14.38 5.80 9.65
N GLU A 244 14.61 4.55 9.24
CA GLU A 244 15.76 4.15 8.43
C GLU A 244 15.34 3.71 7.02
N ILE A 245 16.31 3.68 6.10
CA ILE A 245 16.06 3.45 4.67
C ILE A 245 16.91 2.27 4.20
N GLY A 246 16.25 1.34 3.51
CA GLY A 246 16.90 0.27 2.75
C GLY A 246 16.54 0.42 1.27
N ASP A 247 17.55 0.71 0.43
CA ASP A 247 17.36 0.88 -1.02
C ASP A 247 18.51 0.26 -1.81
N GLN A 248 18.17 -0.37 -2.94
CA GLN A 248 19.13 -1.03 -3.81
C GLN A 248 20.18 -0.06 -4.40
N ALA A 249 19.82 1.21 -4.58
CA ALA A 249 20.76 2.20 -5.13
C ALA A 249 21.89 2.57 -4.18
N THR A 250 21.68 2.38 -2.87
CA THR A 250 22.66 2.71 -1.82
C THR A 250 23.33 1.49 -1.21
N ASP A 251 22.69 0.33 -1.24
CA ASP A 251 23.19 -0.89 -0.62
C ASP A 251 22.66 -2.12 -1.39
N ALA A 252 23.59 -2.92 -1.94
CA ALA A 252 23.24 -4.16 -2.64
C ALA A 252 22.50 -5.18 -1.74
N ASN A 253 22.77 -5.15 -0.43
CA ASN A 253 22.20 -6.05 0.57
C ASN A 253 21.04 -5.40 1.35
N TYR A 254 20.42 -4.33 0.83
CA TYR A 254 19.39 -3.56 1.51
C TYR A 254 18.23 -4.38 2.09
N LEU A 255 17.92 -5.54 1.50
CA LEU A 255 16.86 -6.43 2.00
C LEU A 255 17.24 -7.08 3.34
N SER A 256 18.52 -7.32 3.63
CA SER A 256 18.93 -7.91 4.91
C SER A 256 18.77 -6.93 6.08
N LYS A 257 18.73 -5.62 5.83
CA LYS A 257 18.48 -4.62 6.88
C LYS A 257 17.19 -4.84 7.64
N GLN A 258 16.17 -5.44 7.00
CA GLN A 258 14.89 -5.69 7.68
C GLN A 258 15.02 -6.59 8.91
N GLU A 259 16.10 -7.36 9.03
CA GLU A 259 16.33 -8.23 10.19
C GLU A 259 16.61 -7.45 11.48
N ASP A 260 17.06 -6.19 11.36
CA ASP A 260 17.34 -5.29 12.48
C ASP A 260 16.14 -4.48 12.93
N PHE A 261 14.99 -4.58 12.23
CA PHE A 261 13.78 -3.80 12.49
C PHE A 261 12.59 -4.67 12.85
N ASP A 262 11.74 -4.16 13.71
CA ASP A 262 10.48 -4.82 14.10
C ASP A 262 9.38 -4.63 13.07
N PHE A 263 9.42 -3.55 12.30
CA PHE A 263 8.38 -3.20 11.34
C PHE A 263 8.93 -2.54 10.08
N VAL A 264 8.31 -2.86 8.95
CA VAL A 264 8.72 -2.40 7.62
C VAL A 264 7.60 -1.63 6.94
N ILE A 265 7.95 -0.55 6.24
CA ILE A 265 7.06 0.09 5.28
C ILE A 265 7.59 -0.18 3.88
N LYS A 266 6.91 -1.06 3.18
CA LYS A 266 7.30 -1.53 1.85
C LYS A 266 6.81 -0.58 0.77
N THR A 267 7.68 -0.21 -0.18
CA THR A 267 7.28 0.51 -1.40
C THR A 267 6.85 -0.45 -2.51
N PRO A 268 6.09 0.00 -3.54
CA PRO A 268 5.55 -0.87 -4.59
C PRO A 268 6.60 -1.64 -5.40
N GLY A 269 7.82 -1.12 -5.53
CA GLY A 269 8.91 -1.80 -6.24
C GLY A 269 9.41 -3.08 -5.56
N ILE A 270 9.12 -3.26 -4.27
CA ILE A 270 9.52 -4.43 -3.49
C ILE A 270 8.38 -5.44 -3.46
N SER A 271 8.62 -6.67 -3.93
CA SER A 271 7.61 -7.74 -3.83
C SER A 271 7.39 -8.14 -2.37
N LYS A 272 6.14 -8.41 -2.00
CA LYS A 272 5.76 -8.91 -0.65
C LYS A 272 6.50 -10.20 -0.27
N THR A 273 6.87 -11.03 -1.24
CA THR A 273 7.62 -12.28 -1.01
C THR A 273 9.05 -12.05 -0.52
N LYS A 274 9.58 -10.80 -0.64
CA LYS A 274 10.91 -10.41 -0.17
C LYS A 274 10.89 -9.78 1.22
N VAL A 275 9.70 -9.57 1.80
CA VAL A 275 9.56 -8.96 3.14
C VAL A 275 9.35 -10.07 4.15
N THR A 276 10.25 -10.15 5.14
CA THR A 276 10.27 -11.18 6.18
C THR A 276 9.73 -10.69 7.52
N ARG A 277 9.53 -9.37 7.65
CA ARG A 277 9.02 -8.72 8.85
C ARG A 277 7.57 -8.28 8.71
N PRO A 278 6.87 -8.03 9.82
CA PRO A 278 5.59 -7.33 9.79
C PRO A 278 5.70 -6.03 9.01
N TYR A 279 4.75 -5.76 8.12
CA TYR A 279 4.85 -4.59 7.25
C TYR A 279 3.50 -3.93 6.93
N THR A 280 3.58 -2.73 6.38
CA THR A 280 2.50 -2.02 5.69
C THR A 280 3.03 -1.33 4.44
N THR A 281 2.17 -0.58 3.75
CA THR A 281 2.50 0.19 2.55
C THR A 281 2.05 1.65 2.69
N ALA A 282 2.67 2.55 1.93
CA ALA A 282 2.24 3.95 1.83
C ALA A 282 0.76 4.08 1.42
N THR A 283 0.30 3.20 0.52
CA THR A 283 -1.09 3.15 0.07
C THR A 283 -2.04 2.81 1.23
N ASN A 284 -1.71 1.81 2.03
CA ASN A 284 -2.49 1.45 3.22
C ASN A 284 -2.52 2.57 4.25
N LEU A 285 -1.38 3.22 4.52
CA LEU A 285 -1.31 4.37 5.44
C LEU A 285 -2.18 5.54 4.96
N PHE A 286 -2.20 5.82 3.65
CA PHE A 286 -3.08 6.84 3.07
C PHE A 286 -4.56 6.53 3.32
N PHE A 287 -5.01 5.33 2.96
CA PHE A 287 -6.41 4.94 3.16
C PHE A 287 -6.79 4.92 4.64
N ALA A 288 -5.91 4.42 5.50
CA ALA A 288 -6.09 4.43 6.93
C ALA A 288 -6.31 5.84 7.49
N ALA A 289 -5.47 6.80 7.10
CA ALA A 289 -5.59 8.19 7.51
C ALA A 289 -6.86 8.87 6.98
N ARG A 290 -7.35 8.43 5.80
CA ARG A 290 -8.59 8.98 5.19
C ARG A 290 -9.85 8.41 5.80
N LYS A 291 -9.93 7.11 6.03
CA LYS A 291 -11.12 6.44 6.58
C LYS A 291 -11.40 6.79 8.05
N ASN A 292 -10.41 7.32 8.77
CA ASN A 292 -10.56 7.74 10.17
C ASN A 292 -11.23 9.11 10.37
N ARG A 293 -11.66 9.80 9.31
CA ARG A 293 -12.38 11.08 9.42
C ARG A 293 -13.88 10.85 9.51
N ASN A 294 -14.57 11.69 10.34
CA ASN A 294 -16.03 11.68 10.49
C ASN A 294 -16.76 11.61 9.13
N ALA A 295 -17.85 10.86 9.06
CA ALA A 295 -18.64 10.69 7.85
C ALA A 295 -19.05 12.02 7.19
N ALA A 296 -19.28 13.08 7.99
CA ALA A 296 -19.56 14.44 7.52
C ALA A 296 -18.37 15.12 6.78
N LEU A 297 -17.16 14.58 6.89
CA LEU A 297 -15.91 15.11 6.28
C LEU A 297 -15.34 14.15 5.23
N ARG A 298 -16.12 13.22 4.69
CA ARG A 298 -15.68 12.28 3.64
C ARG A 298 -15.44 13.05 2.34
N ALA A 299 -14.20 13.49 2.13
CA ALA A 299 -13.74 13.74 0.78
C ALA A 299 -13.70 12.39 0.07
N GLY A 300 -14.44 12.26 -1.03
CA GLY A 300 -14.56 11.00 -1.76
C GLY A 300 -13.22 10.55 -2.35
N VAL A 301 -12.95 9.26 -2.28
CA VAL A 301 -11.76 8.66 -2.90
C VAL A 301 -12.19 7.86 -4.12
N VAL A 302 -11.72 8.28 -5.29
CA VAL A 302 -11.87 7.56 -6.56
C VAL A 302 -10.57 6.86 -6.87
N GLY A 303 -10.55 5.53 -6.90
CA GLY A 303 -9.39 4.73 -7.28
C GLY A 303 -9.52 4.19 -8.71
N VAL A 304 -8.50 4.39 -9.52
CA VAL A 304 -8.49 3.96 -10.93
C VAL A 304 -7.37 2.96 -11.17
N THR A 305 -7.71 1.77 -11.66
CA THR A 305 -6.74 0.75 -12.08
C THR A 305 -7.13 0.13 -13.43
N GLY A 306 -6.34 -0.81 -13.87
CA GLY A 306 -6.48 -1.57 -15.12
C GLY A 306 -5.12 -1.90 -15.72
N SER A 307 -5.07 -2.68 -16.76
CA SER A 307 -3.81 -2.93 -17.48
C SER A 307 -3.41 -1.69 -18.27
N LYS A 308 -4.28 -1.16 -19.09
CA LYS A 308 -4.08 0.06 -19.91
C LYS A 308 -5.11 1.15 -19.58
N GLY A 309 -4.81 2.41 -19.89
CA GLY A 309 -5.75 3.53 -19.77
C GLY A 309 -5.89 4.15 -18.37
N LYS A 310 -5.24 3.61 -17.34
CA LYS A 310 -5.29 4.13 -15.96
C LYS A 310 -5.03 5.63 -15.87
N SER A 311 -3.87 6.07 -16.35
CA SER A 311 -3.41 7.46 -16.24
C SER A 311 -4.35 8.43 -16.94
N THR A 312 -4.77 8.09 -18.17
CA THR A 312 -5.71 8.92 -18.94
C THR A 312 -7.07 9.02 -18.23
N THR A 313 -7.59 7.89 -17.72
CA THR A 313 -8.88 7.85 -17.03
C THR A 313 -8.81 8.63 -15.71
N ALA A 314 -7.77 8.42 -14.88
CA ALA A 314 -7.59 9.14 -13.63
C ALA A 314 -7.46 10.65 -13.85
N SER A 315 -6.65 11.06 -14.83
CA SER A 315 -6.49 12.48 -15.18
C SER A 315 -7.77 13.11 -15.72
N LEU A 316 -8.54 12.37 -16.54
CA LEU A 316 -9.85 12.82 -17.01
C LEU A 316 -10.82 12.98 -15.82
N ILE A 317 -10.92 12.01 -14.93
CA ILE A 317 -11.80 12.09 -13.77
C ILE A 317 -11.42 13.31 -12.91
N ALA A 318 -10.12 13.49 -12.62
CA ALA A 318 -9.64 14.65 -11.86
C ALA A 318 -10.00 15.97 -12.55
N HIS A 319 -9.79 16.06 -13.87
CA HIS A 319 -10.12 17.24 -14.66
C HIS A 319 -11.64 17.50 -14.71
N LEU A 320 -12.45 16.46 -14.87
CA LEU A 320 -13.92 16.57 -14.94
C LEU A 320 -14.55 16.89 -13.58
N SER A 321 -14.01 16.38 -12.49
CA SER A 321 -14.54 16.60 -11.15
C SER A 321 -13.93 17.83 -10.44
N GLY A 322 -12.74 18.26 -10.86
CA GLY A 322 -11.91 19.22 -10.12
C GLY A 322 -11.19 18.57 -8.93
N GLY A 323 -11.08 17.23 -8.93
CA GLY A 323 -10.42 16.46 -7.89
C GLY A 323 -8.90 16.54 -7.95
N ARG A 324 -8.26 16.17 -6.84
CA ARG A 324 -6.80 16.11 -6.70
C ARG A 324 -6.25 14.78 -7.24
N LEU A 325 -5.46 14.84 -8.31
CA LEU A 325 -4.82 13.67 -8.91
C LEU A 325 -3.56 13.27 -8.13
N MET A 326 -3.44 11.98 -7.79
CA MET A 326 -2.31 11.43 -7.04
C MET A 326 -2.12 9.93 -7.25
N GLY A 327 -1.09 9.37 -6.63
CA GLY A 327 -0.75 7.95 -6.69
C GLY A 327 0.39 7.64 -7.64
N ASN A 328 0.21 6.67 -8.56
CA ASN A 328 1.24 6.29 -9.53
C ASN A 328 1.60 7.41 -10.51
N ILE A 329 0.67 8.35 -10.75
CA ILE A 329 0.90 9.64 -11.41
C ILE A 329 0.49 10.78 -10.48
N GLY A 330 0.94 11.99 -10.79
CA GLY A 330 0.71 13.17 -9.97
C GLY A 330 1.59 13.19 -8.72
N LYS A 331 1.03 13.71 -7.61
CA LYS A 331 1.73 13.76 -6.32
C LYS A 331 1.66 12.41 -5.59
N PRO A 332 2.69 12.03 -4.81
CA PRO A 332 2.57 10.90 -3.90
C PRO A 332 1.40 11.06 -2.92
N MET A 333 0.75 9.94 -2.57
CA MET A 333 -0.48 9.99 -1.76
C MET A 333 -0.25 10.57 -0.36
N LEU A 334 0.82 10.18 0.33
CA LEU A 334 1.07 10.58 1.72
C LEU A 334 1.41 12.05 1.90
N THR A 335 2.17 12.67 0.96
CA THR A 335 2.46 14.12 1.03
C THR A 335 1.20 14.96 0.92
N SER A 336 0.18 14.47 0.22
CA SER A 336 -1.11 15.16 0.11
C SER A 336 -1.89 15.22 1.43
N LEU A 337 -1.55 14.37 2.40
CA LEU A 337 -2.14 14.40 3.75
C LEU A 337 -1.49 15.43 4.68
N LEU A 338 -0.33 15.96 4.32
CA LEU A 338 0.35 17.05 5.02
C LEU A 338 -0.22 18.42 4.65
N GLU A 339 -0.93 18.51 3.53
CA GLU A 339 -1.61 19.73 3.08
C GLU A 339 -3.02 19.82 3.69
N PRO A 340 -3.55 21.04 3.88
CA PRO A 340 -4.95 21.21 4.29
C PRO A 340 -5.91 20.55 3.30
N VAL A 341 -6.83 19.74 3.80
CA VAL A 341 -7.83 19.02 2.99
C VAL A 341 -9.21 19.58 3.27
N LYS A 342 -9.92 20.02 2.23
CA LYS A 342 -11.32 20.46 2.33
C LYS A 342 -12.27 19.27 2.49
N ALA A 343 -13.37 19.44 3.19
CA ALA A 343 -14.38 18.40 3.38
C ALA A 343 -14.98 17.88 2.06
N SER A 344 -15.13 18.77 1.07
CA SER A 344 -15.68 18.46 -0.26
C SER A 344 -14.61 18.03 -1.28
N GLU A 345 -13.36 17.83 -0.87
CA GLU A 345 -12.28 17.50 -1.80
C GLU A 345 -12.39 16.04 -2.28
N ILE A 346 -12.19 15.84 -3.57
CA ILE A 346 -12.19 14.52 -4.20
C ILE A 346 -10.74 14.14 -4.49
N PHE A 347 -10.33 12.98 -4.01
CA PHE A 347 -9.03 12.39 -4.34
C PHE A 347 -9.20 11.38 -5.46
N VAL A 348 -8.44 11.57 -6.54
CA VAL A 348 -8.42 10.66 -7.67
C VAL A 348 -7.07 9.97 -7.70
N LEU A 349 -7.07 8.67 -7.41
CA LEU A 349 -5.87 7.86 -7.27
C LEU A 349 -5.66 7.02 -8.53
N GLU A 350 -4.52 7.16 -9.21
CA GLU A 350 -4.06 6.10 -10.09
C GLU A 350 -3.36 5.03 -9.26
N LEU A 351 -3.86 3.79 -9.31
CA LEU A 351 -3.33 2.66 -8.55
C LEU A 351 -2.75 1.59 -9.49
N SER A 352 -1.45 1.34 -9.38
CA SER A 352 -0.76 0.25 -10.07
C SER A 352 -1.10 -1.10 -9.43
N SER A 353 -0.82 -2.22 -10.13
CA SER A 353 -0.97 -3.56 -9.54
C SER A 353 -0.03 -3.79 -8.35
N TYR A 354 1.12 -3.13 -8.34
CA TYR A 354 2.09 -3.19 -7.24
C TYR A 354 1.57 -2.52 -5.95
N GLN A 355 0.88 -1.38 -6.09
CA GLN A 355 0.24 -0.69 -4.96
C GLN A 355 -1.00 -1.42 -4.45
N LEU A 356 -1.68 -2.14 -5.33
CA LEU A 356 -2.89 -2.90 -5.01
C LEU A 356 -2.60 -4.29 -4.41
N ASP A 357 -1.40 -4.85 -4.61
CA ASP A 357 -1.06 -6.22 -4.22
C ASP A 357 -1.25 -6.49 -2.72
N ASP A 358 -0.97 -5.48 -1.90
CA ASP A 358 -1.08 -5.53 -0.45
C ASP A 358 -2.16 -4.58 0.11
N LEU A 359 -3.10 -4.14 -0.72
CA LEU A 359 -4.11 -3.17 -0.31
C LEU A 359 -5.16 -3.81 0.62
N GLU A 360 -5.31 -3.23 1.81
CA GLU A 360 -6.26 -3.65 2.85
C GLU A 360 -7.55 -2.80 2.87
N TYR A 361 -7.69 -1.89 1.92
CA TYR A 361 -8.81 -0.97 1.77
C TYR A 361 -9.29 -0.93 0.33
N SER A 362 -10.48 -0.39 0.12
CA SER A 362 -10.96 -0.03 -1.22
C SER A 362 -11.40 1.44 -1.26
N PRO A 363 -11.29 2.12 -2.41
CA PRO A 363 -11.83 3.46 -2.59
C PRO A 363 -13.36 3.45 -2.58
N ASP A 364 -13.98 4.61 -2.31
CA ASP A 364 -15.44 4.78 -2.34
C ASP A 364 -15.98 4.55 -3.76
N ILE A 365 -15.24 4.96 -4.77
CA ILE A 365 -15.51 4.65 -6.19
C ILE A 365 -14.28 3.96 -6.77
N ALA A 366 -14.40 2.67 -7.09
CA ALA A 366 -13.37 1.90 -7.78
C ALA A 366 -13.64 1.88 -9.28
N VAL A 367 -12.64 2.21 -10.11
CA VAL A 367 -12.74 2.19 -11.57
C VAL A 367 -11.72 1.21 -12.13
N VAL A 368 -12.18 0.22 -12.90
CA VAL A 368 -11.28 -0.72 -13.59
C VAL A 368 -11.48 -0.61 -15.09
N THR A 369 -10.45 -0.12 -15.80
CA THR A 369 -10.53 0.19 -17.23
C THR A 369 -10.56 -1.06 -18.09
N ASN A 370 -9.63 -2.00 -17.87
CA ASN A 370 -9.50 -3.26 -18.58
C ASN A 370 -8.52 -4.19 -17.87
N LEU A 371 -8.52 -5.47 -18.25
CA LEU A 371 -7.58 -6.48 -17.76
C LEU A 371 -6.98 -7.23 -18.95
N PHE A 372 -5.65 -7.17 -19.05
CA PHE A 372 -4.81 -7.91 -19.99
C PHE A 372 -3.59 -8.46 -19.25
N PRO A 373 -2.94 -9.54 -19.70
CA PRO A 373 -1.73 -10.07 -19.10
C PRO A 373 -0.60 -9.04 -19.10
N GLU A 374 -0.11 -8.66 -17.91
CA GLU A 374 1.04 -7.78 -17.70
C GLU A 374 1.74 -8.13 -16.37
N HIS A 375 3.00 -7.76 -16.22
CA HIS A 375 3.75 -7.86 -14.94
C HIS A 375 3.74 -9.26 -14.29
N MET A 376 3.63 -10.33 -15.09
CA MET A 376 3.48 -11.70 -14.58
C MET A 376 4.70 -12.17 -13.77
N THR A 377 5.90 -11.73 -14.13
CA THR A 377 7.14 -12.06 -13.39
C THR A 377 7.10 -11.54 -11.97
N TYR A 378 6.61 -10.30 -11.76
CA TYR A 378 6.50 -9.73 -10.42
C TYR A 378 5.45 -10.45 -9.57
N HIS A 379 4.28 -10.72 -10.14
CA HIS A 379 3.15 -11.32 -9.43
C HIS A 379 3.20 -12.85 -9.36
N GLY A 380 4.14 -13.50 -10.08
CA GLY A 380 4.22 -14.95 -10.14
C GLY A 380 3.09 -15.61 -10.95
N GLY A 381 2.48 -14.88 -11.90
CA GLY A 381 1.45 -15.40 -12.80
C GLY A 381 0.27 -14.47 -13.04
N LEU A 382 -0.58 -14.85 -14.00
CA LEU A 382 -1.73 -14.05 -14.43
C LEU A 382 -2.80 -13.93 -13.35
N GLU A 383 -3.08 -15.01 -12.67
CA GLU A 383 -4.12 -15.05 -11.63
C GLU A 383 -3.78 -14.12 -10.46
N ASN A 384 -2.54 -14.21 -9.98
CA ASN A 384 -2.06 -13.32 -8.91
C ASN A 384 -2.09 -11.84 -9.34
N TYR A 385 -1.76 -11.55 -10.61
CA TYR A 385 -1.86 -10.19 -11.15
C TYR A 385 -3.31 -9.68 -11.15
N TYR A 386 -4.28 -10.54 -11.51
CA TYR A 386 -5.70 -10.17 -11.47
C TYR A 386 -6.21 -10.03 -10.04
N GLU A 387 -5.82 -10.92 -9.12
CA GLU A 387 -6.17 -10.82 -7.70
C GLU A 387 -5.57 -9.56 -7.06
N ALA A 388 -4.31 -9.21 -7.37
CA ALA A 388 -3.74 -7.95 -6.92
C ALA A 388 -4.62 -6.75 -7.34
N LYS A 389 -5.08 -6.71 -8.60
CA LYS A 389 -5.99 -5.64 -9.05
C LYS A 389 -7.39 -5.72 -8.43
N ARG A 390 -7.87 -6.93 -8.12
CA ARG A 390 -9.17 -7.14 -7.50
C ARG A 390 -9.26 -6.54 -6.10
N ASN A 391 -8.14 -6.36 -5.41
CA ASN A 391 -8.12 -5.71 -4.10
C ASN A 391 -8.75 -4.30 -4.13
N ILE A 392 -8.79 -3.62 -5.29
CA ILE A 392 -9.44 -2.32 -5.42
C ILE A 392 -10.95 -2.37 -5.10
N VAL A 393 -11.61 -3.53 -5.29
CA VAL A 393 -13.05 -3.74 -5.01
C VAL A 393 -13.30 -4.68 -3.85
N LYS A 394 -12.30 -5.45 -3.41
CA LYS A 394 -12.46 -6.53 -2.43
C LYS A 394 -12.97 -6.06 -1.06
N HIS A 395 -12.61 -4.84 -0.66
CA HIS A 395 -12.94 -4.25 0.63
C HIS A 395 -14.01 -3.17 0.51
N GLN A 396 -14.71 -3.08 -0.64
CA GLN A 396 -15.86 -2.19 -0.82
C GLN A 396 -17.07 -2.67 -0.02
N ARG A 397 -17.88 -1.70 0.43
CA ARG A 397 -19.14 -1.88 1.14
C ARG A 397 -20.30 -1.72 0.18
N GLU A 398 -21.54 -1.91 0.67
CA GLU A 398 -22.75 -1.76 -0.12
C GLU A 398 -22.95 -0.33 -0.65
N GLU A 399 -22.55 0.69 0.12
CA GLU A 399 -22.63 2.09 -0.28
C GLU A 399 -21.55 2.54 -1.27
N ASP A 400 -20.47 1.77 -1.43
CA ASP A 400 -19.39 2.04 -2.38
C ASP A 400 -19.81 1.67 -3.80
N VAL A 401 -19.02 2.11 -4.79
CA VAL A 401 -19.36 1.87 -6.20
C VAL A 401 -18.19 1.26 -6.98
N PHE A 402 -18.49 0.22 -7.74
CA PHE A 402 -17.58 -0.37 -8.71
C PHE A 402 -17.98 0.02 -10.13
N VAL A 403 -17.15 0.84 -10.78
CA VAL A 403 -17.31 1.28 -12.18
C VAL A 403 -16.40 0.44 -13.08
N TYR A 404 -16.96 -0.23 -14.08
CA TYR A 404 -16.21 -1.20 -14.88
C TYR A 404 -16.51 -1.15 -16.36
N ASN A 405 -15.54 -1.64 -17.16
CA ASN A 405 -15.70 -1.81 -18.62
C ASN A 405 -16.53 -3.06 -18.93
N PRO A 406 -17.75 -2.91 -19.48
CA PRO A 406 -18.61 -4.06 -19.78
C PRO A 406 -18.13 -4.92 -20.96
N ALA A 407 -17.13 -4.48 -21.72
CA ALA A 407 -16.53 -5.28 -22.78
C ALA A 407 -15.57 -6.37 -22.26
N ASN A 408 -15.09 -6.25 -21.01
CA ASN A 408 -14.17 -7.21 -20.42
C ASN A 408 -14.92 -8.28 -19.61
N ALA A 409 -14.79 -9.55 -20.00
CA ALA A 409 -15.50 -10.67 -19.38
C ALA A 409 -15.13 -10.87 -17.89
N GLN A 410 -13.85 -10.70 -17.52
CA GLN A 410 -13.38 -10.83 -16.16
C GLN A 410 -13.98 -9.75 -15.25
N LEU A 411 -14.08 -8.51 -15.75
CA LEU A 411 -14.69 -7.41 -15.00
C LEU A 411 -16.20 -7.59 -14.82
N LYS A 412 -16.89 -8.19 -15.79
CA LYS A 412 -18.29 -8.61 -15.62
C LYS A 412 -18.45 -9.64 -14.50
N ALA A 413 -17.54 -10.62 -14.42
CA ALA A 413 -17.56 -11.61 -13.36
C ALA A 413 -17.31 -10.97 -11.99
N TRP A 414 -16.38 -10.03 -11.89
CA TRP A 414 -16.14 -9.28 -10.64
C TRP A 414 -17.36 -8.45 -10.25
N ALA A 415 -18.01 -7.77 -11.19
CA ALA A 415 -19.20 -6.96 -10.93
C ALA A 415 -20.37 -7.82 -10.42
N LYS A 416 -20.54 -9.04 -10.93
CA LYS A 416 -21.58 -9.98 -10.45
C LYS A 416 -21.34 -10.44 -9.01
N ALA A 417 -20.06 -10.53 -8.60
CA ALA A 417 -19.66 -11.00 -7.27
C ALA A 417 -19.39 -9.86 -6.27
N ALA A 418 -19.47 -8.60 -6.69
CA ALA A 418 -19.21 -7.44 -5.85
C ALA A 418 -20.36 -7.25 -4.83
N ARG A 419 -20.00 -6.77 -3.62
CA ARG A 419 -20.95 -6.31 -2.60
C ARG A 419 -21.46 -4.90 -2.86
N SER A 420 -20.59 -4.07 -3.47
CA SER A 420 -20.87 -2.67 -3.80
C SER A 420 -21.82 -2.51 -4.98
N HIS A 421 -22.39 -1.33 -5.12
CA HIS A 421 -23.11 -0.98 -6.34
C HIS A 421 -22.21 -1.08 -7.56
N THR A 422 -22.71 -1.70 -8.64
CA THR A 422 -21.92 -1.89 -9.85
C THR A 422 -22.50 -1.06 -11.01
N VAL A 423 -21.64 -0.29 -11.67
CA VAL A 423 -22.03 0.60 -12.77
C VAL A 423 -21.11 0.33 -13.96
N SER A 424 -21.69 -0.01 -15.11
CA SER A 424 -20.92 -0.13 -16.35
C SER A 424 -20.61 1.25 -16.94
N PHE A 425 -19.53 1.37 -17.72
CA PHE A 425 -19.21 2.59 -18.45
C PHE A 425 -20.41 3.04 -19.29
N THR A 426 -20.79 4.30 -19.18
CA THR A 426 -21.88 4.86 -19.96
C THR A 426 -21.59 4.81 -21.46
N LYS A 427 -22.62 4.52 -22.27
CA LYS A 427 -22.54 4.66 -23.73
C LYS A 427 -22.94 6.06 -24.18
N ASP A 428 -23.72 6.75 -23.35
CA ASP A 428 -24.24 8.10 -23.60
C ASP A 428 -23.22 9.15 -23.15
N LEU A 429 -22.66 9.86 -24.10
CA LEU A 429 -21.70 10.95 -23.87
C LEU A 429 -22.35 12.31 -24.20
N PRO A 430 -22.03 13.40 -23.48
CA PRO A 430 -22.61 14.72 -23.72
C PRO A 430 -22.03 15.41 -24.97
N LEU A 431 -21.29 14.69 -25.81
CA LEU A 431 -20.67 15.19 -27.04
C LEU A 431 -20.50 14.03 -28.07
N LYS A 432 -20.38 14.39 -29.34
CA LYS A 432 -20.13 13.41 -30.40
C LYS A 432 -18.70 12.84 -30.29
N ALA A 433 -18.53 11.58 -30.69
CA ALA A 433 -17.23 10.90 -30.67
C ALA A 433 -16.15 11.65 -31.47
N SER A 434 -16.54 12.39 -32.54
CA SER A 434 -15.65 13.22 -33.36
C SER A 434 -15.20 14.51 -32.68
N GLU A 435 -15.88 14.92 -31.60
CA GLU A 435 -15.53 16.13 -30.84
C GLU A 435 -14.52 15.83 -29.71
N ILE A 436 -14.29 14.53 -29.39
CA ILE A 436 -13.35 14.13 -28.34
C ILE A 436 -11.92 14.41 -28.82
N PRO A 437 -11.14 15.25 -28.10
CA PRO A 437 -9.80 15.64 -28.54
C PRO A 437 -8.74 14.54 -28.39
N LEU A 438 -9.08 13.43 -27.71
CA LEU A 438 -8.18 12.31 -27.50
C LEU A 438 -8.26 11.31 -28.66
N LEU A 439 -7.10 11.00 -29.23
CA LEU A 439 -6.97 10.09 -30.37
C LEU A 439 -7.07 8.62 -29.95
N GLY A 440 -7.69 7.81 -30.80
CA GLY A 440 -7.80 6.35 -30.66
C GLY A 440 -9.07 5.87 -29.95
N ASP A 441 -9.58 4.71 -30.39
CA ASP A 441 -10.85 4.14 -29.89
C ASP A 441 -10.77 3.75 -28.41
N HIS A 442 -9.60 3.32 -27.92
CA HIS A 442 -9.37 3.03 -26.51
C HIS A 442 -9.59 4.27 -25.60
N ASN A 443 -9.35 5.48 -26.12
CA ASN A 443 -9.60 6.71 -25.37
C ASN A 443 -11.10 7.03 -25.24
N ARG A 444 -11.93 6.52 -26.14
CA ARG A 444 -13.40 6.63 -25.96
C ARG A 444 -13.87 5.90 -24.70
N ASP A 445 -13.29 4.72 -24.39
CA ASP A 445 -13.63 4.00 -23.17
C ASP A 445 -13.09 4.71 -21.94
N ASN A 446 -11.89 5.32 -22.01
CA ASN A 446 -11.37 6.16 -20.94
C ASN A 446 -12.30 7.37 -20.65
N VAL A 447 -12.81 8.01 -21.71
CA VAL A 447 -13.79 9.12 -21.59
C VAL A 447 -15.11 8.62 -21.01
N ARG A 448 -15.63 7.47 -21.47
CA ARG A 448 -16.86 6.86 -20.93
C ARG A 448 -16.74 6.59 -19.44
N ALA A 449 -15.63 6.00 -18.99
CA ALA A 449 -15.36 5.78 -17.58
C ALA A 449 -15.36 7.09 -16.79
N ALA A 450 -14.66 8.11 -17.31
CA ALA A 450 -14.55 9.40 -16.64
C ALA A 450 -15.90 10.14 -16.57
N VAL A 451 -16.70 10.11 -17.65
CA VAL A 451 -18.05 10.68 -17.68
C VAL A 451 -18.98 9.98 -16.69
N THR A 452 -18.91 8.64 -16.60
CA THR A 452 -19.68 7.87 -15.63
C THR A 452 -19.40 8.36 -14.21
N VAL A 453 -18.11 8.45 -13.83
CA VAL A 453 -17.72 8.91 -12.49
C VAL A 453 -18.09 10.39 -12.27
N ALA A 454 -17.85 11.28 -13.25
CA ALA A 454 -18.17 12.69 -13.11
C ALA A 454 -19.67 12.94 -12.87
N ARG A 455 -20.56 12.21 -13.56
CA ARG A 455 -22.00 12.27 -13.33
C ARG A 455 -22.38 11.81 -11.91
N MET A 456 -21.76 10.72 -11.43
CA MET A 456 -21.96 10.24 -10.06
C MET A 456 -21.51 11.25 -9.00
N LEU A 457 -20.50 12.04 -9.30
CA LEU A 457 -20.01 13.13 -8.46
C LEU A 457 -20.83 14.44 -8.62
N GLY A 458 -21.95 14.40 -9.35
CA GLY A 458 -22.87 15.53 -9.51
C GLY A 458 -22.42 16.58 -10.52
N VAL A 459 -21.43 16.29 -11.39
CA VAL A 459 -20.99 17.24 -12.42
C VAL A 459 -22.00 17.25 -13.58
N SER A 460 -22.50 18.43 -13.95
CA SER A 460 -23.48 18.57 -15.03
C SER A 460 -22.89 18.25 -16.41
N ASP A 461 -23.70 17.72 -17.32
CA ASP A 461 -23.29 17.35 -18.68
C ASP A 461 -22.72 18.54 -19.46
N ALA A 462 -23.24 19.74 -19.28
CA ALA A 462 -22.70 20.96 -19.89
C ALA A 462 -21.25 21.23 -19.45
N LEU A 463 -20.97 21.06 -18.16
CA LEU A 463 -19.62 21.23 -17.60
C LEU A 463 -18.70 20.09 -18.01
N ILE A 464 -19.21 18.85 -18.04
CA ILE A 464 -18.48 17.67 -18.54
C ILE A 464 -18.04 17.92 -20.00
N LYS A 465 -18.98 18.30 -20.87
CA LYS A 465 -18.67 18.64 -22.28
C LYS A 465 -17.57 19.70 -22.37
N LYS A 466 -17.74 20.83 -21.67
CA LYS A 466 -16.76 21.93 -21.66
C LYS A 466 -15.37 21.42 -21.24
N ARG A 467 -15.30 20.63 -20.18
CA ARG A 467 -14.04 20.11 -19.64
C ARG A 467 -13.40 19.05 -20.53
N ILE A 468 -14.18 18.15 -21.18
CA ILE A 468 -13.62 17.21 -22.17
C ILE A 468 -12.96 17.96 -23.32
N LEU A 469 -13.62 18.99 -23.87
CA LEU A 469 -13.09 19.77 -24.99
C LEU A 469 -11.81 20.54 -24.64
N SER A 470 -11.62 20.90 -23.37
CA SER A 470 -10.40 21.57 -22.89
C SER A 470 -9.31 20.60 -22.39
N PHE A 471 -9.60 19.30 -22.34
CA PHE A 471 -8.64 18.32 -21.83
C PHE A 471 -7.50 18.12 -22.84
N LYS A 472 -6.27 18.30 -22.38
CA LYS A 472 -5.06 17.98 -23.14
C LYS A 472 -4.63 16.56 -22.85
N SER A 473 -4.09 15.87 -23.87
CA SER A 473 -3.45 14.57 -23.65
C SER A 473 -2.37 14.67 -22.56
N LEU A 474 -2.12 13.55 -21.91
CA LEU A 474 -1.01 13.48 -20.96
C LEU A 474 0.32 13.73 -21.71
N PRO A 475 1.31 14.38 -21.06
CA PRO A 475 2.63 14.54 -21.65
C PRO A 475 3.17 13.22 -22.17
N HIS A 476 3.82 13.26 -23.31
CA HIS A 476 4.47 12.11 -23.96
C HIS A 476 3.53 10.92 -24.30
N ARG A 477 2.20 11.15 -24.40
CA ARG A 477 1.20 10.14 -24.79
C ARG A 477 0.38 10.60 -25.97
N LEU A 478 0.80 10.25 -27.18
CA LEU A 478 0.25 10.76 -28.45
C LEU A 478 0.07 12.28 -28.41
N GLU A 479 0.99 12.95 -27.75
CA GLU A 479 0.97 14.40 -27.56
C GLU A 479 1.31 15.09 -28.88
N PHE A 480 0.42 15.96 -29.33
CA PHE A 480 0.69 16.78 -30.50
C PHE A 480 1.66 17.90 -30.15
N VAL A 481 2.89 17.83 -30.64
CA VAL A 481 3.95 18.80 -30.38
C VAL A 481 3.79 20.07 -31.23
N GLY A 482 3.34 19.90 -32.46
CA GLY A 482 3.11 21.02 -33.38
C GLY A 482 3.23 20.61 -34.84
N THR A 483 3.01 21.60 -35.71
CA THR A 483 3.23 21.50 -37.16
C THR A 483 4.38 22.40 -37.57
N PHE A 484 5.48 21.83 -38.02
CA PHE A 484 6.68 22.53 -38.43
C PHE A 484 7.06 22.09 -39.84
N LYS A 485 7.40 23.01 -40.72
CA LYS A 485 7.71 22.75 -42.15
C LYS A 485 6.68 21.83 -42.82
N LYS A 486 5.39 22.04 -42.49
CA LYS A 486 4.25 21.22 -42.96
C LYS A 486 4.26 19.75 -42.50
N ILE A 487 5.06 19.37 -41.50
CA ILE A 487 5.10 18.03 -40.87
C ILE A 487 4.43 18.13 -39.52
N HIS A 488 3.58 17.15 -39.20
CA HIS A 488 2.93 17.03 -37.88
C HIS A 488 3.77 16.16 -36.98
N PHE A 489 4.18 16.64 -35.82
CA PHE A 489 4.99 15.91 -34.86
C PHE A 489 4.15 15.44 -33.69
N TYR A 490 4.27 14.15 -33.36
CA TYR A 490 3.62 13.55 -32.20
C TYR A 490 4.64 12.86 -31.31
N ASP A 491 4.52 13.13 -30.01
CA ASP A 491 5.33 12.52 -28.96
C ASP A 491 4.51 11.44 -28.23
N ASP A 492 4.97 10.21 -28.34
CA ASP A 492 4.41 9.02 -27.69
C ASP A 492 5.54 8.25 -26.99
N ALA A 493 6.46 9.00 -26.35
CA ALA A 493 7.66 8.45 -25.70
C ALA A 493 7.33 7.40 -24.61
N ILE A 494 6.11 7.48 -24.03
CA ILE A 494 5.61 6.51 -23.03
C ILE A 494 5.35 5.12 -23.61
N SER A 495 5.21 4.97 -24.94
CA SER A 495 4.98 3.68 -25.59
C SER A 495 6.25 2.85 -25.62
N THR A 496 6.36 1.94 -24.65
CA THR A 496 7.52 1.10 -24.38
C THR A 496 7.31 -0.38 -24.78
N THR A 497 6.21 -0.69 -25.43
CA THR A 497 5.91 -2.04 -25.94
C THR A 497 5.42 -2.00 -27.41
N PRO A 498 5.63 -3.08 -28.19
CA PRO A 498 5.14 -3.16 -29.56
C PRO A 498 3.65 -2.88 -29.69
N GLU A 499 2.82 -3.40 -28.78
CA GLU A 499 1.36 -3.24 -28.79
C GLU A 499 0.96 -1.77 -28.63
N SER A 500 1.63 -1.02 -27.72
CA SER A 500 1.33 0.39 -27.52
C SER A 500 1.66 1.23 -28.77
N THR A 501 2.78 0.95 -29.42
CA THR A 501 3.16 1.60 -30.69
C THR A 501 2.19 1.24 -31.82
N MET A 502 1.71 -0.01 -31.88
CA MET A 502 0.69 -0.40 -32.85
C MET A 502 -0.63 0.36 -32.64
N GLU A 503 -1.05 0.60 -31.41
CA GLU A 503 -2.24 1.42 -31.12
C GLU A 503 -2.02 2.90 -31.52
N ALA A 504 -0.82 3.45 -31.31
CA ALA A 504 -0.46 4.78 -31.77
C ALA A 504 -0.55 4.91 -33.31
N LEU A 505 -0.04 3.91 -34.03
CA LEU A 505 -0.13 3.83 -35.50
C LEU A 505 -1.58 3.77 -35.99
N LYS A 506 -2.44 2.97 -35.35
CA LYS A 506 -3.87 2.90 -35.69
C LYS A 506 -4.59 4.23 -35.47
N ALA A 507 -4.23 4.95 -34.39
CA ALA A 507 -4.82 6.24 -34.05
C ALA A 507 -4.45 7.34 -35.05
N LEU A 508 -3.20 7.38 -35.52
CA LEU A 508 -2.65 8.48 -36.32
C LEU A 508 -2.77 8.32 -37.85
N LYS A 509 -2.98 7.13 -38.36
CA LYS A 509 -3.24 6.78 -39.78
C LYS A 509 -2.32 7.35 -40.88
N LYS A 510 -1.66 8.51 -40.68
CA LYS A 510 -0.83 9.21 -41.67
C LYS A 510 0.65 9.24 -41.29
N VAL A 511 1.10 8.30 -40.45
CA VAL A 511 2.50 8.21 -40.03
C VAL A 511 3.37 7.87 -41.23
N ASP A 512 4.38 8.68 -41.48
CA ASP A 512 5.35 8.55 -42.56
C ASP A 512 6.75 8.25 -42.05
N THR A 513 7.07 8.84 -40.88
CA THR A 513 8.34 8.62 -40.15
C THR A 513 8.04 8.17 -38.73
N ILE A 514 8.70 7.11 -38.26
CA ILE A 514 8.59 6.62 -36.89
C ILE A 514 9.97 6.40 -36.27
N PHE A 515 10.08 6.66 -34.97
CA PHE A 515 11.27 6.41 -34.17
C PHE A 515 11.04 5.17 -33.30
N LEU A 516 11.92 4.17 -33.42
CA LEU A 516 11.84 2.86 -32.80
C LEU A 516 13.16 2.54 -32.08
N GLY A 517 13.13 1.68 -31.08
CA GLY A 517 14.33 1.19 -30.38
C GLY A 517 14.41 1.62 -28.91
N GLY A 518 15.28 0.95 -28.18
CA GLY A 518 15.51 1.14 -26.75
C GLY A 518 15.91 -0.17 -26.08
N GLU A 519 15.86 -0.23 -24.75
CA GLU A 519 16.25 -1.39 -23.95
C GLU A 519 15.57 -2.68 -24.40
N ASP A 520 16.33 -3.76 -24.47
CA ASP A 520 15.81 -5.06 -24.86
C ASP A 520 15.22 -5.81 -23.67
N ARG A 521 13.91 -6.08 -23.74
CA ARG A 521 13.17 -6.90 -22.78
C ARG A 521 12.59 -8.17 -23.38
N GLY A 522 13.16 -8.63 -24.49
CA GLY A 522 12.75 -9.87 -25.13
C GLY A 522 11.44 -9.79 -25.92
N TYR A 523 10.97 -8.60 -26.28
CA TYR A 523 9.73 -8.44 -27.04
C TYR A 523 9.86 -8.98 -28.47
N GLU A 524 8.74 -9.52 -29.00
CA GLU A 524 8.59 -9.91 -30.39
C GLU A 524 8.04 -8.76 -31.23
N PHE A 525 8.70 -8.44 -32.34
CA PHE A 525 8.35 -7.28 -33.18
C PHE A 525 7.67 -7.63 -34.50
N GLY A 526 7.43 -8.93 -34.79
CA GLY A 526 6.90 -9.35 -36.07
C GLY A 526 5.55 -8.74 -36.47
N GLU A 527 4.63 -8.57 -35.51
CA GLU A 527 3.33 -7.93 -35.75
C GLU A 527 3.46 -6.42 -35.97
N LEU A 528 4.39 -5.77 -35.24
CA LEU A 528 4.70 -4.37 -35.46
C LEU A 528 5.25 -4.14 -36.88
N GLU A 529 6.21 -4.94 -37.33
CA GLU A 529 6.73 -4.85 -38.72
C GLU A 529 5.63 -5.02 -39.78
N LYS A 530 4.75 -6.02 -39.62
CA LYS A 530 3.59 -6.19 -40.50
C LYS A 530 2.71 -4.94 -40.55
N MET A 531 2.47 -4.33 -39.39
CA MET A 531 1.67 -3.11 -39.28
C MET A 531 2.34 -1.92 -39.96
N LEU A 532 3.64 -1.70 -39.73
CA LEU A 532 4.41 -0.63 -40.39
C LEU A 532 4.27 -0.71 -41.92
N ARG A 533 4.37 -1.93 -42.51
CA ARG A 533 4.17 -2.17 -43.93
C ARG A 533 2.74 -1.89 -44.38
N LYS A 534 1.75 -2.42 -43.64
CA LYS A 534 0.31 -2.19 -43.91
C LYS A 534 -0.04 -0.71 -43.92
N MET A 535 0.53 0.05 -42.97
CA MET A 535 0.31 1.49 -42.84
C MET A 535 1.14 2.34 -43.82
N LYS A 536 2.01 1.71 -44.62
CA LYS A 536 2.89 2.36 -45.58
C LYS A 536 3.81 3.41 -44.96
N VAL A 537 4.32 3.11 -43.77
CA VAL A 537 5.38 3.92 -43.14
C VAL A 537 6.64 3.82 -44.01
N ARG A 538 7.27 4.93 -44.35
CA ARG A 538 8.40 4.94 -45.29
C ARG A 538 9.75 5.08 -44.60
N ASN A 539 9.80 5.88 -43.53
CA ASN A 539 11.04 6.27 -42.90
C ASN A 539 11.06 5.74 -41.46
N ILE A 540 12.13 5.10 -41.07
CA ILE A 540 12.29 4.53 -39.74
C ILE A 540 13.63 5.00 -39.15
N VAL A 541 13.60 5.62 -37.99
CA VAL A 541 14.78 5.87 -37.18
C VAL A 541 14.88 4.75 -36.16
N LEU A 542 16.06 4.14 -36.05
CA LEU A 542 16.35 3.07 -35.11
C LEU A 542 17.35 3.55 -34.05
N PHE A 543 16.94 3.46 -32.80
CA PHE A 543 17.82 3.63 -31.65
C PHE A 543 18.44 2.29 -31.24
N PRO A 544 19.57 2.25 -30.52
CA PRO A 544 20.32 1.07 -30.19
C PRO A 544 19.53 0.03 -29.38
N ASP A 545 20.16 -1.11 -29.17
CA ASP A 545 19.70 -2.35 -28.57
C ASP A 545 18.61 -3.03 -29.44
N THR A 546 17.34 -2.85 -29.13
CA THR A 546 16.26 -3.50 -29.89
C THR A 546 16.16 -3.04 -31.35
N GLY A 547 16.59 -1.82 -31.69
CA GLY A 547 16.48 -1.30 -33.06
C GLY A 547 17.06 -2.23 -34.12
N ALA A 548 18.17 -2.88 -33.85
CA ALA A 548 18.82 -3.80 -34.77
C ALA A 548 17.96 -5.03 -35.16
N ARG A 549 17.08 -5.49 -34.25
CA ARG A 549 16.25 -6.70 -34.43
C ARG A 549 14.75 -6.43 -34.63
N MET A 550 14.32 -5.15 -34.61
CA MET A 550 12.89 -4.80 -34.76
C MET A 550 12.32 -5.10 -36.15
N LEU A 551 13.17 -5.19 -37.14
CA LEU A 551 12.77 -5.47 -38.53
C LEU A 551 13.48 -6.73 -39.03
N LYS A 552 12.70 -7.75 -39.40
CA LYS A 552 13.21 -8.96 -40.05
C LYS A 552 13.70 -8.66 -41.47
N SER A 553 13.05 -7.70 -42.13
CA SER A 553 13.46 -7.23 -43.46
C SER A 553 13.48 -5.70 -43.49
N ARG A 554 14.60 -5.14 -43.93
CA ARG A 554 14.79 -3.70 -44.09
C ARG A 554 14.31 -3.18 -45.44
N THR A 555 13.99 -4.09 -46.40
CA THR A 555 13.57 -3.73 -47.73
C THR A 555 12.26 -2.92 -47.74
N GLY A 556 12.24 -1.84 -48.49
CA GLY A 556 11.07 -0.97 -48.62
C GLY A 556 10.97 0.14 -47.53
N PHE A 557 11.89 0.19 -46.59
CA PHE A 557 12.01 1.28 -45.63
C PHE A 557 13.28 2.10 -45.88
N LYS A 558 13.19 3.41 -45.66
CA LYS A 558 14.36 4.28 -45.53
C LYS A 558 14.76 4.34 -44.07
N ILE A 559 15.86 3.71 -43.71
CA ILE A 559 16.29 3.51 -42.32
C ILE A 559 17.46 4.43 -42.01
N TYR A 560 17.43 4.99 -40.80
CA TYR A 560 18.50 5.76 -40.21
C TYR A 560 18.79 5.28 -38.78
N GLU A 561 20.00 4.86 -38.50
CA GLU A 561 20.43 4.41 -37.19
C GLU A 561 21.21 5.51 -36.48
N THR A 562 20.86 5.82 -35.24
CA THR A 562 21.54 6.87 -34.47
C THR A 562 21.39 6.65 -32.98
N ARG A 563 22.30 7.28 -32.22
CA ARG A 563 22.22 7.38 -30.75
C ARG A 563 21.77 8.79 -30.28
N ARG A 564 21.59 9.75 -31.16
CA ARG A 564 21.30 11.15 -30.85
C ARG A 564 19.91 11.54 -31.37
N MET A 565 19.11 12.14 -30.49
CA MET A 565 17.79 12.64 -30.84
C MET A 565 17.84 13.76 -31.91
N GLU A 566 18.86 14.61 -31.86
CA GLU A 566 19.12 15.67 -32.82
C GLU A 566 19.23 15.11 -34.26
N ASP A 567 20.13 14.13 -34.46
CA ASP A 567 20.34 13.52 -35.77
C ASP A 567 19.09 12.81 -36.30
N ALA A 568 18.34 12.16 -35.38
CA ALA A 568 17.06 11.53 -35.69
C ALA A 568 16.06 12.55 -36.27
N LEU A 569 16.00 13.74 -35.69
CA LEU A 569 15.08 14.79 -36.16
C LEU A 569 15.59 15.48 -37.43
N HIS A 570 16.89 15.67 -37.63
CA HIS A 570 17.43 16.10 -38.93
C HIS A 570 17.02 15.12 -40.04
N PHE A 571 17.12 13.81 -39.80
CA PHE A 571 16.64 12.81 -40.75
C PHE A 571 15.13 12.92 -40.98
N ALA A 572 14.34 13.09 -39.91
CA ALA A 572 12.87 13.19 -40.01
C ALA A 572 12.44 14.42 -40.81
N TYR A 573 13.02 15.61 -40.55
CA TYR A 573 12.73 16.82 -41.30
C TYR A 573 13.05 16.70 -42.80
N LYS A 574 14.14 15.98 -43.14
CA LYS A 574 14.57 15.77 -44.52
C LYS A 574 13.68 14.81 -45.30
N ASN A 575 13.06 13.81 -44.61
CA ASN A 575 12.47 12.67 -45.28
C ASN A 575 10.96 12.50 -45.07
N THR A 576 10.37 13.18 -44.07
CA THR A 576 8.91 13.14 -43.86
C THR A 576 8.21 14.02 -44.87
N ALA A 577 7.23 13.49 -45.59
CA ALA A 577 6.51 14.26 -46.60
C ALA A 577 5.61 15.34 -45.94
N PRO A 578 5.41 16.48 -46.61
CA PRO A 578 4.48 17.53 -46.16
C PRO A 578 3.07 16.96 -45.92
N GLY A 579 2.40 17.39 -44.86
CA GLY A 579 1.07 16.92 -44.45
C GLY A 579 1.05 15.51 -43.82
N LYS A 580 2.21 14.92 -43.60
CA LYS A 580 2.38 13.62 -42.95
C LYS A 580 2.87 13.79 -41.51
N ILE A 581 2.93 12.67 -40.79
CA ILE A 581 3.24 12.60 -39.37
C ILE A 581 4.63 11.99 -39.17
N CYS A 582 5.42 12.67 -38.31
CA CYS A 582 6.59 12.11 -37.63
C CYS A 582 6.20 11.74 -36.21
N LEU A 583 6.37 10.46 -35.84
CA LEU A 583 5.95 9.87 -34.57
C LEU A 583 7.15 9.37 -33.79
N LEU A 584 7.33 9.86 -32.55
CA LEU A 584 8.17 9.21 -31.56
C LEU A 584 7.33 8.17 -30.81
N SER A 585 7.53 6.85 -31.08
CA SER A 585 6.85 5.76 -30.36
C SER A 585 7.71 4.51 -30.44
N CYS A 586 8.58 4.33 -29.45
CA CYS A 586 9.79 3.52 -29.56
C CYS A 586 9.58 2.00 -29.48
N ALA A 587 8.42 1.50 -29.07
CA ALA A 587 8.12 0.07 -28.90
C ALA A 587 9.06 -0.66 -27.91
N SER A 588 9.90 0.07 -27.20
CA SER A 588 10.88 -0.42 -26.21
C SER A 588 11.14 0.63 -25.13
N PRO A 589 11.55 0.22 -23.91
CA PRO A 589 11.87 1.15 -22.83
C PRO A 589 13.04 2.08 -23.17
N SER A 590 13.12 3.22 -22.47
CA SER A 590 14.03 4.31 -22.80
C SER A 590 15.47 4.10 -22.33
N TYR A 591 15.72 3.17 -21.43
CA TYR A 591 16.92 3.09 -20.58
C TYR A 591 18.26 2.81 -21.31
N SER A 592 18.24 2.55 -22.62
CA SER A 592 19.45 2.43 -23.41
C SER A 592 20.18 3.77 -23.64
N LEU A 593 19.47 4.88 -23.69
CA LEU A 593 19.99 6.22 -24.01
C LEU A 593 19.51 7.32 -23.05
N TRP A 594 18.39 7.12 -22.39
CA TRP A 594 17.73 8.08 -21.51
C TRP A 594 17.40 7.47 -20.16
N SER A 595 17.38 8.26 -19.10
CA SER A 595 17.04 7.79 -17.75
C SER A 595 15.56 7.39 -17.59
N ASN A 596 14.69 7.93 -18.43
CA ASN A 596 13.25 7.64 -18.44
C ASN A 596 12.60 8.07 -19.77
N PHE A 597 11.28 7.88 -19.91
CA PHE A 597 10.56 8.26 -21.13
C PHE A 597 10.29 9.78 -21.17
N GLU A 598 10.22 10.43 -20.03
CA GLU A 598 10.04 11.88 -19.93
C GLU A 598 11.22 12.59 -20.57
N GLU A 599 12.44 12.27 -20.17
CA GLU A 599 13.67 12.84 -20.75
C GLU A 599 13.73 12.62 -22.27
N LYS A 600 13.38 11.41 -22.73
CA LYS A 600 13.33 11.09 -24.17
C LYS A 600 12.33 11.98 -24.91
N GLY A 601 11.13 12.15 -24.37
CA GLY A 601 10.09 12.99 -24.95
C GLY A 601 10.44 14.48 -24.91
N GLU A 602 11.00 14.96 -23.81
CA GLU A 602 11.48 16.35 -23.69
C GLU A 602 12.55 16.68 -24.73
N GLN A 603 13.54 15.78 -24.93
CA GLN A 603 14.55 15.95 -25.96
C GLN A 603 13.94 15.95 -27.36
N PHE A 604 12.96 15.09 -27.65
CA PHE A 604 12.24 15.10 -28.91
C PHE A 604 11.53 16.42 -29.14
N GLN A 605 10.73 16.88 -28.17
CA GLN A 605 10.00 18.15 -28.28
C GLN A 605 10.91 19.35 -28.42
N LYS A 606 12.05 19.36 -27.73
CA LYS A 606 13.08 20.41 -27.84
C LYS A 606 13.59 20.49 -29.27
N TRP A 607 14.13 19.39 -29.81
CA TRP A 607 14.71 19.39 -31.15
C TRP A 607 13.68 19.58 -32.26
N VAL A 608 12.43 19.16 -32.07
CA VAL A 608 11.34 19.50 -32.99
C VAL A 608 11.17 21.00 -33.11
N LYS A 609 11.19 21.73 -32.00
CA LYS A 609 11.01 23.19 -31.99
C LYS A 609 12.25 23.94 -32.48
N GLU A 610 13.44 23.47 -32.16
CA GLU A 610 14.70 24.12 -32.57
C GLU A 610 14.99 24.01 -34.07
N LEU A 611 14.62 22.89 -34.68
CA LEU A 611 14.82 22.65 -36.11
C LEU A 611 13.62 23.12 -36.99
N GLY A 612 12.49 23.45 -36.37
CA GLY A 612 11.24 23.88 -37.02
C GLY A 612 11.26 25.29 -37.50
#